data_b650ae3914e8baefee0e4bfe570ea7b1
#
_entry.id   b650ae3914e8baefee0e4bfe570ea7b1
#
_cell.length_a   1.000
_cell.length_b   1.000
_cell.length_c   1.000
_cell.angle_alpha   90.00
_cell.angle_beta   90.00
_cell.angle_gamma   90.00
#
_symmetry.space_group_name_H-M   'P 1'
#
loop_
_entity.id
_entity.type
_entity.pdbx_description
1 polymer ?
#
loop_
_entity_poly.entity_id
_entity_poly.type
_entity_poly.pdbx_seq_one_letter_code
_entity_poly.pdbx_strand_id
1 'polypeptide(L)'
;MDTNANNNRESFEDQQVIFVDTHLIQKAVEGLQRAREEFQTLLEQAEGGDASVYYDLGVRYTEGDGTDKDPAQAARWFALASEDGDLRATDLLGRCYQSGAGVEKDEARAAELFQQAAEQDYAPAQCDLGLSYENGSGVEKDEARAAECYLQAAEQEIGRASCRE
;
A
#
# COMPACT_ATOMS: atom_id res chain seq x y z
N MET A 1 -69.18 -5.66 38.12
CA MET A 1 -69.58 -5.64 36.72
C MET A 1 -68.38 -5.11 35.94
N ASP A 2 -67.79 -6.04 35.32
CA ASP A 2 -66.83 -6.01 34.28
C ASP A 2 -65.56 -5.16 34.40
N THR A 3 -64.61 -5.84 34.94
CA THR A 3 -63.19 -5.60 34.89
C THR A 3 -62.69 -5.81 33.46
N ASN A 4 -62.18 -4.76 32.80
CA ASN A 4 -61.41 -4.91 31.58
C ASN A 4 -59.92 -4.75 31.90
N ALA A 5 -59.31 -5.88 32.20
CA ALA A 5 -57.86 -5.97 32.29
C ALA A 5 -57.29 -5.94 30.87
N ASN A 6 -56.90 -4.77 30.43
CA ASN A 6 -56.21 -4.64 29.15
C ASN A 6 -54.75 -5.06 29.27
N ASN A 7 -54.52 -6.15 28.66
CA ASN A 7 -53.31 -6.93 28.59
C ASN A 7 -52.25 -6.19 27.73
N ASN A 8 -51.44 -5.37 28.33
CA ASN A 8 -50.26 -4.81 27.68
C ASN A 8 -49.13 -5.86 27.73
N ARG A 9 -49.27 -6.86 26.88
CA ARG A 9 -48.12 -7.64 26.45
C ARG A 9 -47.40 -6.83 25.36
N GLU A 10 -46.62 -5.86 25.79
CA GLU A 10 -45.57 -5.30 24.91
C GLU A 10 -44.57 -6.43 24.64
N SER A 11 -44.53 -6.79 23.38
CA SER A 11 -43.63 -7.76 22.80
C SER A 11 -42.19 -7.34 23.04
N PHE A 12 -41.50 -8.06 23.91
CA PHE A 12 -40.03 -8.04 24.04
C PHE A 12 -39.35 -8.86 22.90
N GLU A 13 -39.94 -8.84 21.74
CA GLU A 13 -39.34 -9.44 20.53
C GLU A 13 -38.84 -8.30 19.67
N ASP A 14 -37.53 -7.99 19.78
CA ASP A 14 -36.64 -7.39 18.80
C ASP A 14 -35.48 -6.60 19.41
N GLN A 15 -35.07 -6.91 20.63
CA GLN A 15 -33.72 -6.55 21.02
C GLN A 15 -32.81 -7.68 20.59
N GLN A 16 -32.29 -7.61 19.35
CA GLN A 16 -31.09 -8.32 18.95
C GLN A 16 -29.97 -7.85 19.88
N VAL A 17 -29.80 -8.55 20.98
CA VAL A 17 -28.64 -8.40 21.85
C VAL A 17 -27.47 -8.87 21.00
N ILE A 18 -26.75 -7.92 20.38
CA ILE A 18 -25.47 -8.21 19.75
C ILE A 18 -24.55 -8.63 20.89
N PHE A 19 -24.36 -9.93 21.04
CA PHE A 19 -23.33 -10.47 21.92
C PHE A 19 -21.98 -10.06 21.31
N VAL A 20 -21.49 -8.92 21.75
CA VAL A 20 -20.15 -8.49 21.39
C VAL A 20 -19.17 -9.31 22.23
N ASP A 21 -18.40 -10.14 21.57
CA ASP A 21 -17.37 -10.92 22.24
C ASP A 21 -16.28 -9.96 22.76
N THR A 22 -16.33 -9.68 24.06
CA THR A 22 -15.41 -8.76 24.73
C THR A 22 -13.95 -9.21 24.60
N HIS A 23 -13.69 -10.51 24.48
CA HIS A 23 -12.35 -11.05 24.27
C HIS A 23 -11.83 -10.71 22.87
N LEU A 24 -12.66 -10.78 21.83
CA LEU A 24 -12.29 -10.37 20.47
C LEU A 24 -12.02 -8.86 20.40
N ILE A 25 -12.82 -8.04 21.07
CA ILE A 25 -12.59 -6.60 21.17
C ILE A 25 -11.26 -6.32 21.85
N GLN A 26 -11.01 -6.95 22.99
CA GLN A 26 -9.77 -6.77 23.74
C GLN A 26 -8.55 -7.12 22.88
N LYS A 27 -8.58 -8.26 22.19
CA LYS A 27 -7.52 -8.70 21.28
C LYS A 27 -7.30 -7.73 20.11
N ALA A 28 -8.39 -7.17 19.55
CA ALA A 28 -8.30 -6.17 18.49
C ALA A 28 -7.66 -4.86 19.00
N VAL A 29 -8.05 -4.40 20.20
CA VAL A 29 -7.47 -3.20 20.83
C VAL A 29 -5.97 -3.39 21.09
N GLU A 30 -5.57 -4.53 21.62
CA GLU A 30 -4.15 -4.86 21.85
C GLU A 30 -3.35 -4.90 20.53
N GLY A 31 -3.96 -5.43 19.45
CA GLY A 31 -3.36 -5.41 18.13
C GLY A 31 -3.12 -4.01 17.59
N LEU A 32 -4.13 -3.13 17.72
CA LEU A 32 -4.02 -1.72 17.31
C LEU A 32 -2.98 -0.94 18.14
N GLN A 33 -2.92 -1.20 19.43
CA GLN A 33 -1.91 -0.57 20.30
C GLN A 33 -0.49 -0.98 19.89
N ARG A 34 -0.28 -2.28 19.64
CA ARG A 34 1.02 -2.79 19.18
C ARG A 34 1.42 -2.18 17.84
N ALA A 35 0.51 -2.13 16.85
CA ALA A 35 0.78 -1.51 15.57
C ALA A 35 1.19 -0.03 15.70
N ARG A 36 0.54 0.71 16.63
CA ARG A 36 0.89 2.11 16.91
C ARG A 36 2.27 2.25 17.56
N GLU A 37 2.62 1.38 18.49
CA GLU A 37 3.94 1.37 19.13
C GLU A 37 5.05 1.04 18.13
N GLU A 38 4.83 0.05 17.27
CA GLU A 38 5.76 -0.29 16.19
C GLU A 38 5.96 0.87 15.21
N PHE A 39 4.86 1.52 14.79
CA PHE A 39 4.92 2.69 13.92
C PHE A 39 5.72 3.83 14.55
N GLN A 40 5.50 4.12 15.84
CA GLN A 40 6.24 5.14 16.57
C GLN A 40 7.74 4.83 16.63
N THR A 41 8.09 3.56 16.85
CA THR A 41 9.49 3.10 16.85
C THR A 41 10.15 3.32 15.49
N LEU A 42 9.45 3.03 14.39
CA LEU A 42 9.97 3.29 13.03
C LEU A 42 10.19 4.80 12.79
N LEU A 43 9.28 5.64 13.25
CA LEU A 43 9.45 7.10 13.14
C LEU A 43 10.70 7.59 13.88
N GLU A 44 10.92 7.13 15.10
CA GLU A 44 12.10 7.48 15.90
C GLU A 44 13.39 7.02 15.22
N GLN A 45 13.40 5.82 14.62
CA GLN A 45 14.53 5.32 13.83
C GLN A 45 14.81 6.20 12.60
N ALA A 46 13.75 6.56 11.87
CA ALA A 46 13.85 7.42 10.70
C ALA A 46 14.36 8.83 11.04
N GLU A 47 13.89 9.42 12.16
CA GLU A 47 14.37 10.69 12.68
C GLU A 47 15.84 10.60 13.12
N GLY A 48 16.29 9.44 13.56
CA GLY A 48 17.69 9.11 13.84
C GLY A 48 18.56 8.93 12.59
N GLY A 49 17.96 8.98 11.39
CA GLY A 49 18.65 8.86 10.10
C GLY A 49 18.79 7.41 9.60
N ASP A 50 18.03 6.48 10.14
CA ASP A 50 18.00 5.10 9.66
C ASP A 50 17.14 4.98 8.38
N ALA A 51 17.79 5.02 7.23
CA ALA A 51 17.11 4.92 5.93
C ALA A 51 16.46 3.56 5.68
N SER A 52 16.86 2.51 6.39
CA SER A 52 16.32 1.16 6.20
C SER A 52 14.82 1.05 6.52
N VAL A 53 14.27 1.99 7.30
CA VAL A 53 12.86 2.00 7.70
C VAL A 53 11.96 2.89 6.82
N TYR A 54 12.52 3.67 5.88
CA TYR A 54 11.74 4.63 5.08
C TYR A 54 10.67 3.95 4.23
N TYR A 55 11.01 2.84 3.60
CA TYR A 55 10.04 2.06 2.82
C TYR A 55 8.87 1.58 3.69
N ASP A 56 9.16 1.03 4.86
CA ASP A 56 8.14 0.49 5.77
C ASP A 56 7.22 1.60 6.30
N LEU A 57 7.75 2.79 6.57
CA LEU A 57 6.95 3.96 6.92
C LEU A 57 6.00 4.36 5.80
N GLY A 58 6.48 4.39 4.55
CA GLY A 58 5.66 4.65 3.37
C GLY A 58 4.50 3.67 3.24
N VAL A 59 4.77 2.37 3.43
CA VAL A 59 3.74 1.32 3.41
C VAL A 59 2.72 1.51 4.53
N ARG A 60 3.16 1.78 5.76
CA ARG A 60 2.25 1.99 6.90
C ARG A 60 1.33 3.20 6.70
N TYR A 61 1.82 4.30 6.13
CA TYR A 61 0.95 5.43 5.77
C TYR A 61 -0.01 5.11 4.62
N THR A 62 0.36 4.23 3.71
CA THR A 62 -0.53 3.78 2.64
C THR A 62 -1.66 2.89 3.18
N GLU A 63 -1.35 1.98 4.08
CA GLU A 63 -2.28 0.99 4.63
C GLU A 63 -3.06 1.52 5.83
N GLY A 64 -2.53 2.50 6.55
CA GLY A 64 -3.08 2.98 7.82
C GLY A 64 -2.75 2.03 8.98
N ASP A 65 -1.58 1.38 8.93
CA ASP A 65 -1.16 0.45 9.97
C ASP A 65 -0.37 1.17 11.08
N GLY A 66 -0.99 1.25 12.25
CA GLY A 66 -0.48 2.01 13.39
C GLY A 66 -0.63 3.53 13.29
N THR A 67 -1.13 4.04 12.18
CA THR A 67 -1.38 5.45 11.90
C THR A 67 -2.63 5.61 11.03
N ASP A 68 -3.09 6.83 10.81
CA ASP A 68 -4.10 7.11 9.79
C ASP A 68 -3.48 7.04 8.38
N LYS A 69 -4.28 6.64 7.38
CA LYS A 69 -3.84 6.69 5.99
C LYS A 69 -3.52 8.11 5.57
N ASP A 70 -2.32 8.31 5.09
CA ASP A 70 -1.87 9.60 4.55
C ASP A 70 -1.02 9.37 3.29
N PRO A 71 -1.62 9.44 2.10
CA PRO A 71 -0.89 9.23 0.84
C PRO A 71 0.24 10.24 0.62
N ALA A 72 0.12 11.48 1.16
CA ALA A 72 1.15 12.49 1.00
C ALA A 72 2.40 12.14 1.84
N GLN A 73 2.19 11.67 3.06
CA GLN A 73 3.30 11.16 3.87
C GLN A 73 3.90 9.89 3.25
N ALA A 74 3.07 8.97 2.75
CA ALA A 74 3.55 7.78 2.06
C ALA A 74 4.48 8.12 0.89
N ALA A 75 4.05 9.04 0.02
CA ALA A 75 4.86 9.47 -1.13
C ALA A 75 6.19 10.14 -0.69
N ARG A 76 6.18 10.91 0.40
CA ARG A 76 7.42 11.51 0.95
C ARG A 76 8.39 10.45 1.44
N TRP A 77 7.92 9.44 2.18
CA TRP A 77 8.77 8.37 2.67
C TRP A 77 9.29 7.48 1.55
N PHE A 78 8.46 7.19 0.53
CA PHE A 78 8.93 6.50 -0.68
C PHE A 78 9.96 7.31 -1.44
N ALA A 79 9.85 8.64 -1.49
CA ALA A 79 10.87 9.48 -2.11
C ALA A 79 12.21 9.37 -1.38
N LEU A 80 12.22 9.45 -0.05
CA LEU A 80 13.43 9.30 0.76
C LEU A 80 14.04 7.90 0.59
N ALA A 81 13.23 6.85 0.61
CA ALA A 81 13.71 5.48 0.39
C ALA A 81 14.26 5.30 -1.03
N SER A 82 13.65 5.91 -2.04
CA SER A 82 14.12 5.89 -3.43
C SER A 82 15.47 6.62 -3.59
N GLU A 83 15.65 7.75 -2.90
CA GLU A 83 16.92 8.47 -2.86
C GLU A 83 18.06 7.65 -2.22
N ASP A 84 17.72 6.79 -1.25
CA ASP A 84 18.65 5.83 -0.63
C ASP A 84 18.88 4.56 -1.48
N GLY A 85 18.19 4.43 -2.62
CA GLY A 85 18.36 3.34 -3.58
C GLY A 85 17.39 2.17 -3.42
N ASP A 86 16.33 2.29 -2.62
CA ASP A 86 15.30 1.23 -2.55
C ASP A 86 14.42 1.22 -3.81
N LEU A 87 14.62 0.19 -4.66
CA LEU A 87 13.90 0.03 -5.92
C LEU A 87 12.41 -0.22 -5.73
N ARG A 88 12.01 -0.83 -4.60
CA ARG A 88 10.59 -1.02 -4.25
C ARG A 88 9.92 0.33 -4.01
N ALA A 89 10.62 1.21 -3.30
CA ALA A 89 10.14 2.56 -3.03
C ALA A 89 10.11 3.40 -4.31
N THR A 90 11.11 3.26 -5.18
CA THR A 90 11.16 3.94 -6.49
C THR A 90 9.92 3.58 -7.32
N ASP A 91 9.58 2.30 -7.40
CA ASP A 91 8.39 1.80 -8.10
C ASP A 91 7.09 2.35 -7.48
N LEU A 92 6.93 2.26 -6.14
CA LEU A 92 5.76 2.79 -5.46
C LEU A 92 5.62 4.31 -5.61
N LEU A 93 6.71 5.05 -5.60
CA LEU A 93 6.70 6.48 -5.88
C LEU A 93 6.24 6.78 -7.31
N GLY A 94 6.69 5.97 -8.28
CA GLY A 94 6.20 6.02 -9.66
C GLY A 94 4.68 5.84 -9.73
N ARG A 95 4.14 4.87 -9.04
CA ARG A 95 2.67 4.66 -8.93
C ARG A 95 1.95 5.82 -8.25
N CYS A 96 2.57 6.45 -7.25
CA CYS A 96 2.03 7.66 -6.64
C CYS A 96 1.89 8.78 -7.67
N TYR A 97 2.91 9.04 -8.50
CA TYR A 97 2.84 10.03 -9.57
C TYR A 97 1.86 9.63 -10.68
N GLN A 98 1.78 8.36 -11.03
CA GLN A 98 0.85 7.86 -12.06
C GLN A 98 -0.61 8.08 -11.65
N SER A 99 -0.94 7.82 -10.39
CA SER A 99 -2.32 7.94 -9.86
C SER A 99 -2.66 9.31 -9.29
N GLY A 100 -1.65 10.11 -8.91
CA GLY A 100 -1.83 11.35 -8.14
C GLY A 100 -2.09 11.08 -6.65
N ALA A 101 -1.66 9.92 -6.12
CA ALA A 101 -1.85 9.58 -4.72
C ALA A 101 -0.80 10.29 -3.85
N GLY A 102 -1.24 11.33 -3.14
CA GLY A 102 -0.39 12.12 -2.24
C GLY A 102 0.57 13.10 -2.92
N VAL A 103 0.63 13.09 -4.24
CA VAL A 103 1.41 14.00 -5.09
C VAL A 103 0.56 14.46 -6.26
N GLU A 104 0.93 15.54 -6.92
CA GLU A 104 0.32 15.93 -8.18
C GLU A 104 0.59 14.84 -9.23
N LYS A 105 -0.46 14.46 -9.99
CA LYS A 105 -0.35 13.44 -11.03
C LYS A 105 0.63 13.89 -12.11
N ASP A 106 1.63 13.07 -12.38
CA ASP A 106 2.66 13.29 -13.40
C ASP A 106 3.09 11.94 -13.99
N GLU A 107 2.47 11.60 -15.13
CA GLU A 107 2.74 10.33 -15.81
C GLU A 107 4.17 10.26 -16.39
N ALA A 108 4.75 11.41 -16.79
CA ALA A 108 6.12 11.43 -17.29
C ALA A 108 7.12 11.11 -16.17
N ARG A 109 6.91 11.72 -15.01
CA ARG A 109 7.72 11.43 -13.83
C ARG A 109 7.57 9.98 -13.36
N ALA A 110 6.36 9.44 -13.44
CA ALA A 110 6.12 8.02 -13.14
C ALA A 110 6.93 7.10 -14.05
N ALA A 111 6.89 7.35 -15.37
CA ALA A 111 7.63 6.57 -16.34
C ALA A 111 9.16 6.66 -16.14
N GLU A 112 9.70 7.83 -15.78
CA GLU A 112 11.12 8.00 -15.43
C GLU A 112 11.51 7.13 -14.22
N LEU A 113 10.68 7.09 -13.16
CA LEU A 113 10.93 6.28 -11.97
C LEU A 113 10.83 4.78 -12.28
N PHE A 114 9.84 4.35 -13.06
CA PHE A 114 9.77 2.97 -13.53
C PHE A 114 10.98 2.58 -14.35
N GLN A 115 11.43 3.47 -15.25
CA GLN A 115 12.64 3.23 -16.05
C GLN A 115 13.88 3.09 -15.15
N GLN A 116 14.05 3.99 -14.17
CA GLN A 116 15.18 3.94 -13.24
C GLN A 116 15.25 2.62 -12.46
N ALA A 117 14.12 2.09 -12.00
CA ALA A 117 14.06 0.83 -11.29
C ALA A 117 14.18 -0.38 -12.25
N ALA A 118 13.62 -0.29 -13.46
CA ALA A 118 13.71 -1.33 -14.49
C ALA A 118 15.13 -1.55 -14.99
N GLU A 119 15.93 -0.48 -15.14
CA GLU A 119 17.35 -0.54 -15.53
C GLU A 119 18.24 -1.24 -14.48
N GLN A 120 17.75 -1.34 -13.25
CA GLN A 120 18.38 -2.10 -12.17
C GLN A 120 17.73 -3.48 -11.96
N ASP A 121 17.12 -4.00 -13.01
CA ASP A 121 16.50 -5.33 -13.03
C ASP A 121 15.38 -5.54 -11.99
N TYR A 122 14.64 -4.49 -11.63
CA TYR A 122 13.47 -4.64 -10.76
C TYR A 122 12.23 -5.02 -11.58
N ALA A 123 11.87 -6.30 -11.56
CA ALA A 123 10.80 -6.87 -12.39
C ALA A 123 9.43 -6.17 -12.27
N PRO A 124 8.94 -5.75 -11.09
CA PRO A 124 7.69 -4.99 -11.00
C PRO A 124 7.74 -3.69 -11.80
N ALA A 125 8.84 -2.93 -11.72
CA ALA A 125 8.99 -1.68 -12.46
C ALA A 125 9.11 -1.93 -13.98
N GLN A 126 9.71 -3.04 -14.40
CA GLN A 126 9.72 -3.44 -15.83
C GLN A 126 8.28 -3.67 -16.33
N CYS A 127 7.41 -4.29 -15.52
CA CYS A 127 6.00 -4.44 -15.87
C CYS A 127 5.28 -3.09 -15.97
N ASP A 128 5.48 -2.18 -15.00
CA ASP A 128 4.83 -0.87 -14.99
C ASP A 128 5.35 0.05 -16.11
N LEU A 129 6.63 -0.05 -16.45
CA LEU A 129 7.19 0.60 -17.64
C LEU A 129 6.61 0.04 -18.94
N GLY A 130 6.43 -1.28 -19.02
CA GLY A 130 5.76 -1.94 -20.15
C GLY A 130 4.33 -1.42 -20.32
N LEU A 131 3.56 -1.31 -19.25
CA LEU A 131 2.22 -0.70 -19.25
C LEU A 131 2.26 0.77 -19.70
N SER A 132 3.28 1.52 -19.29
CA SER A 132 3.46 2.91 -19.70
C SER A 132 3.67 3.03 -21.22
N TYR A 133 4.49 2.19 -21.82
CA TYR A 133 4.67 2.13 -23.28
C TYR A 133 3.43 1.64 -24.02
N GLU A 134 2.73 0.65 -23.50
CA GLU A 134 1.51 0.10 -24.10
C GLU A 134 0.40 1.14 -24.18
N ASN A 135 0.23 1.94 -23.12
CA ASN A 135 -0.81 2.94 -23.02
C ASN A 135 -0.39 4.33 -23.54
N GLY A 136 0.90 4.60 -23.67
CA GLY A 136 1.44 5.93 -23.95
C GLY A 136 1.34 6.86 -22.74
N SER A 137 1.42 6.30 -21.51
CA SER A 137 1.31 7.06 -20.26
C SER A 137 2.68 7.61 -19.85
N GLY A 138 2.89 8.91 -20.05
CA GLY A 138 4.15 9.59 -19.74
C GLY A 138 5.29 9.33 -20.74
N VAL A 139 5.09 8.42 -21.68
CA VAL A 139 6.01 8.08 -22.77
C VAL A 139 5.25 7.94 -24.07
N GLU A 140 5.94 8.02 -25.20
CA GLU A 140 5.31 7.72 -26.49
C GLU A 140 4.92 6.23 -26.55
N LYS A 141 3.70 5.95 -27.04
CA LYS A 141 3.20 4.59 -27.18
C LYS A 141 4.10 3.77 -28.08
N ASP A 142 4.58 2.63 -27.57
CA ASP A 142 5.48 1.72 -28.28
C ASP A 142 5.24 0.28 -27.83
N GLU A 143 4.48 -0.47 -28.63
CA GLU A 143 4.13 -1.86 -28.34
C GLU A 143 5.34 -2.81 -28.36
N ALA A 144 6.39 -2.50 -29.14
CA ALA A 144 7.60 -3.29 -29.18
C ALA A 144 8.39 -3.15 -27.88
N ARG A 145 8.58 -1.91 -27.40
CA ARG A 145 9.20 -1.67 -26.09
C ARG A 145 8.40 -2.24 -24.93
N ALA A 146 7.08 -2.16 -24.99
CA ALA A 146 6.23 -2.79 -23.99
C ALA A 146 6.49 -4.30 -23.90
N ALA A 147 6.53 -4.98 -25.06
CA ALA A 147 6.83 -6.41 -25.11
C ALA A 147 8.24 -6.77 -24.58
N GLU A 148 9.25 -5.94 -24.88
CA GLU A 148 10.60 -6.10 -24.34
C GLU A 148 10.62 -5.99 -22.81
N CYS A 149 9.94 -5.00 -22.23
CA CYS A 149 9.84 -4.83 -20.79
C CYS A 149 9.15 -6.03 -20.11
N TYR A 150 8.06 -6.52 -20.67
CA TYR A 150 7.37 -7.71 -20.15
C TYR A 150 8.22 -8.97 -20.25
N LEU A 151 8.99 -9.13 -21.33
CA LEU A 151 9.88 -10.26 -21.49
C LEU A 151 11.00 -10.25 -20.44
N GLN A 152 11.63 -9.11 -20.21
CA GLN A 152 12.65 -8.94 -19.17
C GLN A 152 12.12 -9.28 -17.79
N ALA A 153 10.93 -8.80 -17.44
CA ALA A 153 10.29 -9.13 -16.16
C ALA A 153 10.00 -10.64 -16.02
N ALA A 154 9.49 -11.27 -17.08
CA ALA A 154 9.20 -12.70 -17.08
C ALA A 154 10.44 -13.59 -16.95
N GLU A 155 11.54 -13.23 -17.59
CA GLU A 155 12.82 -13.97 -17.51
C GLU A 155 13.36 -14.00 -16.08
N GLN A 156 13.18 -12.93 -15.31
CA GLN A 156 13.59 -12.88 -13.90
C GLN A 156 12.74 -13.78 -13.01
N GLU A 157 11.43 -13.83 -13.24
CA GLU A 157 10.54 -14.72 -12.48
C GLU A 157 10.83 -16.19 -12.74
N ILE A 158 11.08 -16.56 -14.00
CA ILE A 158 11.49 -17.92 -14.38
C ILE A 158 12.84 -18.27 -13.73
N GLY A 159 13.82 -17.37 -13.76
CA GLY A 159 15.10 -17.57 -13.10
C GLY A 159 15.00 -17.80 -11.60
N ARG A 160 14.13 -17.05 -10.91
CA ARG A 160 13.86 -17.24 -9.47
C ARG A 160 13.13 -18.56 -9.16
N ALA A 161 12.22 -19.00 -10.01
CA ALA A 161 11.54 -20.29 -9.85
C ALA A 161 12.53 -21.45 -10.01
N SER A 162 13.44 -21.38 -10.99
CA SER A 162 14.48 -22.39 -11.25
C SER A 162 15.52 -22.52 -10.13
N CYS A 163 15.77 -21.46 -9.34
CA CYS A 163 16.70 -21.50 -8.20
C CYS A 163 16.09 -22.07 -6.92
N ARG A 164 14.80 -22.44 -6.91
CA ARG A 164 14.10 -23.01 -5.75
C ARG A 164 13.93 -24.53 -5.81
N GLU A 165 14.36 -25.15 -6.89
CA GLU A 165 14.48 -26.60 -7.06
C GLU A 165 15.90 -27.09 -6.71
#